data_d92114bfdc2382dd3ee5fc5a0c510f81
#
_entry.id   d92114bfdc2382dd3ee5fc5a0c510f81
#
_cell.length_a   1.000
_cell.length_b   1.000
_cell.length_c   1.000
_cell.angle_alpha   90.00
_cell.angle_beta   90.00
_cell.angle_gamma   90.00
#
_symmetry.space_group_name_H-M   'P 1'
#
loop_
_entity.id
_entity.type
_entity.pdbx_description
1 polymer ?
#
loop_
_entity_poly.entity_id
_entity_poly.type
_entity_poly.pdbx_seq_one_letter_code
_entity_poly.pdbx_strand_id
1 'polypeptide(L)'
;MKGMSIAPEQVKAPAADAVLFRSSPVRTFVAVFLLLMISFGAVSPIVALSVGGTGNPWWRTALEAGTIGVLAAGGYAWSTRGSITTWVRCSSGGLEVAAQGSDPILLAWADVASVVVRRVGMRSMLEVTPIDPDRVHPVAGDEGWPPMTGEAFTADLTEIWPGPRALRRELARRLPPMET
;
A
#
# COMPACT_ATOMS: atom_id res chain seq x y z
N MET A 1 13.40 18.01 6.51
CA MET A 1 13.39 17.74 5.06
C MET A 1 12.48 16.52 4.87
N LYS A 2 11.44 16.60 4.02
CA LYS A 2 10.54 15.46 3.77
C LYS A 2 11.32 14.49 2.88
N GLY A 3 11.68 13.31 3.39
CA GLY A 3 12.31 12.26 2.62
C GLY A 3 11.45 11.93 1.40
N MET A 4 12.01 12.09 0.23
CA MET A 4 11.39 11.66 -1.03
C MET A 4 11.73 10.19 -1.20
N SER A 5 10.76 9.33 -0.92
CA SER A 5 10.90 7.91 -1.20
C SER A 5 11.16 7.66 -2.68
N ILE A 6 12.11 6.79 -2.98
CA ILE A 6 12.54 6.47 -4.34
C ILE A 6 11.45 5.65 -5.03
N ALA A 7 10.99 6.13 -6.19
CA ALA A 7 9.99 5.43 -6.98
C ALA A 7 10.59 4.16 -7.62
N PRO A 8 9.80 3.07 -7.78
CA PRO A 8 10.30 1.81 -8.34
C PRO A 8 10.86 1.94 -9.76
N GLU A 9 10.42 2.95 -10.52
CA GLU A 9 10.91 3.24 -11.86
C GLU A 9 12.34 3.81 -11.86
N GLN A 10 12.80 4.36 -10.73
CA GLN A 10 14.16 4.91 -10.56
C GLN A 10 15.17 3.82 -10.22
N VAL A 11 14.71 2.66 -9.83
CA VAL A 11 15.54 1.51 -9.48
C VAL A 11 15.48 0.48 -10.60
N LYS A 12 16.65 0.11 -11.16
CA LYS A 12 16.71 -0.91 -12.22
C LYS A 12 16.18 -2.24 -11.68
N ALA A 13 15.27 -2.87 -12.44
CA ALA A 13 14.77 -4.18 -12.07
C ALA A 13 15.93 -5.21 -12.07
N PRO A 14 16.06 -6.04 -11.02
CA PRO A 14 17.14 -7.03 -10.91
C PRO A 14 17.03 -8.14 -11.97
N ALA A 15 15.84 -8.41 -12.50
CA ALA A 15 15.60 -9.40 -13.54
C ALA A 15 14.38 -9.05 -14.40
N ALA A 16 14.32 -9.62 -15.61
CA ALA A 16 13.25 -9.38 -16.58
C ALA A 16 11.88 -9.91 -16.12
N ASP A 17 11.86 -10.86 -15.19
CA ASP A 17 10.65 -11.49 -14.62
C ASP A 17 10.11 -10.75 -13.36
N ALA A 18 10.57 -9.52 -13.13
CA ALA A 18 10.21 -8.75 -11.95
C ALA A 18 8.72 -8.39 -11.93
N VAL A 19 8.02 -8.77 -10.87
CA VAL A 19 6.63 -8.42 -10.58
C VAL A 19 6.60 -7.32 -9.54
N LEU A 20 6.00 -6.18 -9.89
CA LEU A 20 5.92 -5.00 -9.04
C LEU A 20 4.56 -4.88 -8.36
N PHE A 21 4.57 -4.72 -7.05
CA PHE A 21 3.44 -4.40 -6.19
C PHE A 21 3.65 -3.01 -5.62
N ARG A 22 2.81 -2.05 -5.96
CA ARG A 22 2.96 -0.67 -5.50
C ARG A 22 1.65 -0.09 -4.97
N SER A 23 1.74 0.87 -4.08
CA SER A 23 0.59 1.67 -3.65
C SER A 23 0.00 2.44 -4.83
N SER A 24 -1.33 2.51 -4.90
CA SER A 24 -2.06 3.18 -5.99
C SER A 24 -2.94 4.30 -5.43
N PRO A 25 -2.54 5.58 -5.60
CA PRO A 25 -3.34 6.70 -5.13
C PRO A 25 -4.71 6.78 -5.80
N VAL A 26 -4.82 6.34 -7.06
CA VAL A 26 -6.10 6.29 -7.78
C VAL A 26 -7.07 5.32 -7.12
N ARG A 27 -6.59 4.15 -6.70
CA ARG A 27 -7.42 3.16 -6.01
C ARG A 27 -7.91 3.67 -4.66
N THR A 28 -7.03 4.31 -3.90
CA THR A 28 -7.38 4.94 -2.63
C THR A 28 -8.42 6.02 -2.83
N PHE A 29 -8.22 6.89 -3.85
CA PHE A 29 -9.23 7.88 -4.23
C PHE A 29 -10.59 7.24 -4.53
N VAL A 30 -10.63 6.23 -5.40
CA VAL A 30 -11.88 5.56 -5.78
C VAL A 30 -12.55 4.90 -4.56
N ALA A 31 -11.77 4.23 -3.70
CA ALA A 31 -12.32 3.58 -2.49
C ALA A 31 -12.92 4.60 -1.52
N VAL A 32 -12.23 5.71 -1.25
CA VAL A 32 -12.71 6.78 -0.37
C VAL A 32 -13.93 7.47 -0.99
N PHE A 33 -13.89 7.76 -2.29
CA PHE A 33 -15.01 8.36 -3.00
C PHE A 33 -16.27 7.49 -2.92
N LEU A 34 -16.16 6.20 -3.23
CA LEU A 34 -17.29 5.28 -3.14
C LEU A 34 -17.83 5.15 -1.72
N LEU A 35 -16.94 5.07 -0.72
CA LEU A 35 -17.35 5.02 0.68
C LEU A 35 -18.17 6.26 1.07
N LEU A 36 -17.70 7.45 0.68
CA LEU A 36 -18.41 8.71 0.96
C LEU A 36 -19.74 8.78 0.23
N MET A 37 -19.79 8.37 -1.04
CA MET A 37 -21.04 8.34 -1.83
C MET A 37 -22.07 7.42 -1.18
N ILE A 38 -21.69 6.21 -0.79
CA ILE A 38 -22.59 5.25 -0.14
C ILE A 38 -23.05 5.79 1.22
N SER A 39 -22.13 6.30 2.03
CA SER A 39 -22.45 6.86 3.36
C SER A 39 -23.41 8.03 3.26
N PHE A 40 -23.14 8.98 2.37
CA PHE A 40 -24.01 10.13 2.18
C PHE A 40 -25.39 9.74 1.62
N GLY A 41 -25.41 8.84 0.63
CA GLY A 41 -26.65 8.34 0.05
C GLY A 41 -27.53 7.58 1.05
N ALA A 42 -26.92 6.89 2.02
CA ALA A 42 -27.65 6.21 3.09
C ALA A 42 -28.14 7.14 4.20
N VAL A 43 -27.30 8.11 4.58
CA VAL A 43 -27.61 9.02 5.73
C VAL A 43 -28.58 10.15 5.33
N SER A 44 -28.43 10.70 4.11
CA SER A 44 -29.23 11.86 3.68
C SER A 44 -30.74 11.65 3.75
N PRO A 45 -31.34 10.53 3.27
CA PRO A 45 -32.78 10.31 3.40
C PRO A 45 -33.22 10.11 4.85
N ILE A 46 -32.39 9.50 5.71
CA ILE A 46 -32.69 9.30 7.12
C ILE A 46 -32.79 10.67 7.84
N VAL A 47 -31.83 11.55 7.58
CA VAL A 47 -31.84 12.92 8.13
C VAL A 47 -33.04 13.71 7.62
N ALA A 48 -33.35 13.66 6.34
CA ALA A 48 -34.49 14.35 5.75
C ALA A 48 -35.81 13.91 6.42
N LEU A 49 -36.00 12.62 6.63
CA LEU A 49 -37.20 12.09 7.33
C LEU A 49 -37.25 12.54 8.81
N SER A 50 -36.09 12.59 9.48
CA SER A 50 -36.00 12.96 10.90
C SER A 50 -36.36 14.44 11.14
N VAL A 51 -36.09 15.30 10.16
CA VAL A 51 -36.35 16.77 10.27
C VAL A 51 -37.74 17.15 9.70
N GLY A 52 -38.55 16.17 9.28
CA GLY A 52 -39.90 16.41 8.75
C GLY A 52 -39.90 17.05 7.34
N GLY A 53 -38.80 16.99 6.65
CA GLY A 53 -38.66 17.51 5.28
C GLY A 53 -39.22 16.56 4.24
N THR A 54 -39.70 17.08 3.12
CA THR A 54 -40.19 16.31 1.97
C THR A 54 -39.04 15.65 1.19
N GLY A 55 -37.79 15.78 1.64
CA GLY A 55 -36.58 15.28 0.99
C GLY A 55 -36.18 16.07 -0.27
N ASN A 56 -34.91 16.18 -0.51
CA ASN A 56 -34.42 16.71 -1.79
C ASN A 56 -34.64 15.67 -2.90
N PRO A 57 -34.87 16.12 -4.14
CA PRO A 57 -34.87 15.21 -5.28
C PRO A 57 -33.56 14.40 -5.29
N TRP A 58 -33.65 13.11 -5.60
CA TRP A 58 -32.51 12.17 -5.56
C TRP A 58 -31.28 12.66 -6.35
N TRP A 59 -31.49 13.32 -7.50
CA TRP A 59 -30.40 13.85 -8.33
C TRP A 59 -29.61 14.96 -7.62
N ARG A 60 -30.28 15.79 -6.81
CA ARG A 60 -29.64 16.86 -6.02
C ARG A 60 -28.79 16.28 -4.90
N THR A 61 -29.31 15.29 -4.21
CA THR A 61 -28.55 14.53 -3.20
C THR A 61 -27.34 13.83 -3.83
N ALA A 62 -27.50 13.24 -5.01
CA ALA A 62 -26.39 12.60 -5.73
C ALA A 62 -25.31 13.63 -6.15
N LEU A 63 -25.72 14.82 -6.59
CA LEU A 63 -24.80 15.87 -7.01
C LEU A 63 -24.02 16.45 -5.82
N GLU A 64 -24.69 16.69 -4.70
CA GLU A 64 -24.06 17.13 -3.45
C GLU A 64 -23.07 16.08 -2.92
N ALA A 65 -23.50 14.80 -2.87
CA ALA A 65 -22.65 13.69 -2.47
C ALA A 65 -21.44 13.54 -3.38
N GLY A 66 -21.64 13.63 -4.71
CA GLY A 66 -20.57 13.57 -5.69
C GLY A 66 -19.54 14.69 -5.50
N THR A 67 -20.01 15.92 -5.33
CA THR A 67 -19.12 17.07 -5.13
C THR A 67 -18.31 16.94 -3.85
N ILE A 68 -18.96 16.62 -2.72
CA ILE A 68 -18.29 16.41 -1.43
C ILE A 68 -17.31 15.22 -1.53
N GLY A 69 -17.75 14.14 -2.17
CA GLY A 69 -16.93 12.94 -2.38
C GLY A 69 -15.66 13.24 -3.18
N VAL A 70 -15.78 13.99 -4.29
CA VAL A 70 -14.62 14.37 -5.12
C VAL A 70 -13.67 15.29 -4.34
N LEU A 71 -14.19 16.29 -3.64
CA LEU A 71 -13.34 17.21 -2.88
C LEU A 71 -12.62 16.51 -1.74
N ALA A 72 -13.33 15.70 -0.95
CA ALA A 72 -12.74 14.98 0.18
C ALA A 72 -11.77 13.90 -0.27
N ALA A 73 -12.14 13.06 -1.24
CA ALA A 73 -11.27 12.01 -1.77
C ALA A 73 -10.07 12.61 -2.52
N GLY A 74 -10.27 13.70 -3.26
CA GLY A 74 -9.21 14.44 -3.93
C GLY A 74 -8.23 15.07 -2.95
N GLY A 75 -8.74 15.73 -1.91
CA GLY A 75 -7.93 16.29 -0.82
C GLY A 75 -7.12 15.22 -0.09
N TYR A 76 -7.74 14.07 0.22
CA TYR A 76 -7.07 12.93 0.81
C TYR A 76 -5.97 12.39 -0.10
N ALA A 77 -6.29 12.09 -1.37
CA ALA A 77 -5.31 11.59 -2.34
C ALA A 77 -4.15 12.59 -2.57
N TRP A 78 -4.44 13.89 -2.55
CA TRP A 78 -3.43 14.93 -2.64
C TRP A 78 -2.53 14.97 -1.41
N SER A 79 -3.11 14.91 -0.21
CA SER A 79 -2.34 14.95 1.05
C SER A 79 -1.44 13.72 1.22
N THR A 80 -1.87 12.57 0.70
CA THR A 80 -1.12 11.31 0.78
C THR A 80 -0.12 11.10 -0.35
N ARG A 81 -0.12 11.92 -1.41
CA ARG A 81 0.77 11.77 -2.57
C ARG A 81 2.26 11.67 -2.22
N GLY A 82 2.71 12.37 -1.19
CA GLY A 82 4.11 12.32 -0.73
C GLY A 82 4.40 11.22 0.30
N SER A 83 3.37 10.51 0.76
CA SER A 83 3.48 9.53 1.84
C SER A 83 3.37 8.08 1.34
N ILE A 84 2.85 7.86 0.12
CA ILE A 84 2.49 6.54 -0.37
C ILE A 84 3.54 6.08 -1.39
N THR A 85 4.67 5.67 -0.88
CA THR A 85 5.73 5.09 -1.72
C THR A 85 6.19 3.73 -1.22
N THR A 86 5.29 2.99 -0.59
CA THR A 86 5.56 1.58 -0.31
C THR A 86 5.40 0.78 -1.59
N TRP A 87 6.42 0.05 -1.95
CA TRP A 87 6.37 -0.91 -3.03
C TRP A 87 7.20 -2.15 -2.71
N VAL A 88 6.82 -3.26 -3.32
CA VAL A 88 7.53 -4.55 -3.22
C VAL A 88 7.72 -5.08 -4.63
N ARG A 89 8.93 -5.48 -4.97
CA ARG A 89 9.26 -6.08 -6.25
C ARG A 89 9.87 -7.46 -6.04
N CYS A 90 9.23 -8.46 -6.63
CA CYS A 90 9.68 -9.85 -6.59
C CYS A 90 10.25 -10.22 -7.95
N SER A 91 11.48 -10.71 -8.00
CA SER A 91 12.15 -11.15 -9.22
C SER A 91 12.90 -12.46 -8.99
N SER A 92 13.47 -13.05 -10.03
CA SER A 92 14.38 -14.20 -9.86
C SER A 92 15.65 -13.84 -9.08
N GLY A 93 16.05 -12.56 -9.10
CA GLY A 93 17.24 -12.07 -8.39
C GLY A 93 17.02 -11.80 -6.90
N GLY A 94 15.77 -11.68 -6.45
CA GLY A 94 15.49 -11.39 -5.05
C GLY A 94 14.19 -10.65 -4.80
N LEU A 95 14.02 -10.23 -3.56
CA LEU A 95 12.95 -9.42 -3.04
C LEU A 95 13.45 -8.01 -2.78
N GLU A 96 12.84 -7.03 -3.43
CA GLU A 96 13.07 -5.62 -3.12
C GLU A 96 11.88 -5.07 -2.36
N VAL A 97 12.17 -4.31 -1.31
CA VAL A 97 11.16 -3.69 -0.45
C VAL A 97 11.53 -2.24 -0.22
N ALA A 98 10.59 -1.36 -0.50
CA ALA A 98 10.65 0.04 -0.09
C ALA A 98 9.47 0.33 0.82
N ALA A 99 9.76 0.74 2.04
CA ALA A 99 8.75 1.24 2.96
C ALA A 99 8.67 2.77 2.87
N GLN A 100 7.62 3.34 3.44
CA GLN A 100 7.43 4.77 3.46
C GLN A 100 8.60 5.47 4.19
N GLY A 101 9.24 6.42 3.54
CA GLY A 101 10.34 7.21 4.12
C GLY A 101 11.64 6.44 4.33
N SER A 102 11.84 5.35 3.59
CA SER A 102 13.07 4.57 3.60
C SER A 102 13.58 4.30 2.20
N ASP A 103 14.86 4.01 2.13
CA ASP A 103 15.48 3.53 0.90
C ASP A 103 15.03 2.12 0.56
N PRO A 104 14.92 1.78 -0.72
CA PRO A 104 14.65 0.42 -1.13
C PRO A 104 15.82 -0.50 -0.77
N ILE A 105 15.49 -1.64 -0.21
CA ILE A 105 16.45 -2.72 0.10
C ILE A 105 16.25 -3.89 -0.85
N LEU A 106 17.33 -4.54 -1.22
CA LEU A 106 17.35 -5.79 -1.98
C LEU A 106 17.84 -6.92 -1.08
N LEU A 107 17.05 -7.99 -1.01
CA LEU A 107 17.42 -9.24 -0.38
C LEU A 107 17.43 -10.34 -1.44
N ALA A 108 18.57 -11.02 -1.62
CA ALA A 108 18.59 -12.23 -2.42
C ALA A 108 17.74 -13.32 -1.73
N TRP A 109 17.06 -14.18 -2.49
CA TRP A 109 16.23 -15.23 -1.88
C TRP A 109 17.00 -16.16 -0.94
N ALA A 110 18.29 -16.34 -1.16
CA ALA A 110 19.17 -17.12 -0.29
C ALA A 110 19.46 -16.45 1.06
N ASP A 111 19.28 -15.13 1.16
CA ASP A 111 19.52 -14.34 2.39
C ASP A 111 18.23 -14.04 3.15
N VAL A 112 17.10 -14.58 2.71
CA VAL A 112 15.80 -14.41 3.35
C VAL A 112 15.52 -15.60 4.28
N ALA A 113 15.46 -15.34 5.58
CA ALA A 113 15.08 -16.35 6.58
C ALA A 113 13.57 -16.60 6.57
N SER A 114 12.77 -15.53 6.52
CA SER A 114 11.32 -15.65 6.43
C SER A 114 10.67 -14.43 5.79
N VAL A 115 9.55 -14.64 5.10
CA VAL A 115 8.67 -13.57 4.60
C VAL A 115 7.25 -13.89 5.01
N VAL A 116 6.65 -13.01 5.80
CA VAL A 116 5.29 -13.19 6.27
C VAL A 116 4.46 -11.97 5.90
N VAL A 117 3.30 -12.22 5.28
CA VAL A 117 2.27 -11.19 5.09
C VAL A 117 1.22 -11.38 6.17
N ARG A 118 1.27 -10.53 7.18
CA ARG A 118 0.38 -10.60 8.35
C ARG A 118 -0.70 -9.53 8.29
N ARG A 119 -1.85 -9.83 8.84
CA ARG A 119 -2.92 -8.85 9.04
C ARG A 119 -2.92 -8.39 10.49
N VAL A 120 -2.75 -7.09 10.70
CA VAL A 120 -2.78 -6.45 12.00
C VAL A 120 -3.96 -5.49 12.04
N GLY A 121 -5.09 -5.93 12.59
CA GLY A 121 -6.34 -5.19 12.52
C GLY A 121 -6.83 -5.01 11.07
N MET A 122 -6.96 -3.77 10.62
CA MET A 122 -7.36 -3.42 9.25
C MET A 122 -6.18 -3.29 8.28
N ARG A 123 -4.94 -3.37 8.77
CA ARG A 123 -3.73 -3.21 7.96
C ARG A 123 -3.16 -4.56 7.55
N SER A 124 -2.53 -4.60 6.40
CA SER A 124 -1.72 -5.73 5.95
C SER A 124 -0.26 -5.30 6.01
N MET A 125 0.56 -6.07 6.71
CA MET A 125 1.98 -5.78 6.90
C MET A 125 2.80 -6.89 6.24
N LEU A 126 3.86 -6.51 5.55
CA LEU A 126 4.94 -7.41 5.14
C LEU A 126 5.99 -7.39 6.25
N GLU A 127 6.38 -8.55 6.71
CA GLU A 127 7.51 -8.76 7.62
C GLU A 127 8.53 -9.62 6.86
N VAL A 128 9.75 -9.10 6.70
CA VAL A 128 10.84 -9.79 6.04
C VAL A 128 11.99 -9.91 7.03
N THR A 129 12.34 -11.13 7.38
CA THR A 129 13.48 -11.40 8.27
C THR A 129 14.64 -11.87 7.41
N PRO A 130 15.76 -11.15 7.37
CA PRO A 130 16.98 -11.62 6.72
C PRO A 130 17.65 -12.72 7.57
N ILE A 131 18.46 -13.58 6.95
CA ILE A 131 19.33 -14.52 7.66
C ILE A 131 20.43 -13.75 8.38
N ASP A 132 20.95 -12.73 7.70
CA ASP A 132 22.03 -11.88 8.20
C ASP A 132 21.74 -10.43 7.78
N PRO A 133 21.51 -9.53 8.74
CA PRO A 133 21.26 -8.12 8.44
C PRO A 133 22.39 -7.44 7.66
N ASP A 134 23.64 -7.89 7.84
CA ASP A 134 24.80 -7.30 7.17
C ASP A 134 24.85 -7.62 5.67
N ARG A 135 24.04 -8.58 5.20
CA ARG A 135 23.90 -8.96 3.77
C ARG A 135 22.79 -8.23 3.03
N VAL A 136 22.07 -7.38 3.72
CA VAL A 136 21.04 -6.57 3.10
C VAL A 136 21.69 -5.41 2.35
N HIS A 137 21.35 -5.23 1.09
CA HIS A 137 21.95 -4.19 0.26
C HIS A 137 20.95 -3.05 0.03
N PRO A 138 21.28 -1.81 0.38
CA PRO A 138 20.51 -0.65 -0.08
C PRO A 138 20.64 -0.56 -1.61
N VAL A 139 19.53 -0.40 -2.30
CA VAL A 139 19.52 -0.36 -3.77
C VAL A 139 19.78 1.04 -4.30
N ALA A 140 19.35 2.06 -3.56
CA ALA A 140 19.58 3.47 -3.87
C ALA A 140 19.16 4.34 -2.67
N GLY A 141 19.83 5.45 -2.48
CA GLY A 141 19.48 6.50 -1.51
C GLY A 141 20.39 6.56 -0.29
N ASP A 142 20.12 7.57 0.55
CA ASP A 142 20.85 7.84 1.79
C ASP A 142 19.87 8.03 2.98
N GLU A 143 18.59 7.67 2.81
CA GLU A 143 17.53 7.97 3.79
C GLU A 143 17.42 6.95 4.93
N GLY A 144 18.10 5.83 4.80
CA GLY A 144 18.13 4.80 5.83
C GLY A 144 17.22 3.60 5.57
N TRP A 145 17.28 2.65 6.44
CA TRP A 145 16.66 1.33 6.31
C TRP A 145 15.14 1.40 6.52
N PRO A 146 14.37 0.47 5.91
CA PRO A 146 12.96 0.31 6.25
C PRO A 146 12.77 0.11 7.75
N PRO A 147 11.59 0.50 8.29
CA PRO A 147 11.30 0.30 9.72
C PRO A 147 11.51 -1.17 10.10
N MET A 148 12.19 -1.40 11.21
CA MET A 148 12.41 -2.73 11.75
C MET A 148 11.55 -2.97 12.98
N THR A 149 11.00 -4.18 13.09
CA THR A 149 10.35 -4.69 14.29
C THR A 149 11.11 -5.92 14.75
N GLY A 150 11.96 -5.75 15.78
CA GLY A 150 12.95 -6.75 16.13
C GLY A 150 14.00 -6.91 15.02
N GLU A 151 14.13 -8.10 14.47
CA GLU A 151 15.05 -8.43 13.36
C GLU A 151 14.39 -8.38 11.98
N ALA A 152 13.10 -8.08 11.91
CA ALA A 152 12.34 -8.07 10.67
C ALA A 152 12.14 -6.65 10.12
N PHE A 153 12.37 -6.47 8.83
CA PHE A 153 11.95 -5.29 8.09
C PHE A 153 10.44 -5.31 7.90
N THR A 154 9.79 -4.17 8.11
CA THR A 154 8.33 -4.08 7.99
C THR A 154 7.91 -3.08 6.93
N ALA A 155 6.89 -3.44 6.14
CA ALA A 155 6.29 -2.55 5.17
C ALA A 155 4.76 -2.65 5.20
N ASP A 156 4.07 -1.51 5.15
CA ASP A 156 2.61 -1.47 5.11
C ASP A 156 2.11 -1.76 3.69
N LEU A 157 1.36 -2.84 3.55
CA LEU A 157 0.81 -3.32 2.29
C LEU A 157 -0.68 -2.97 2.11
N THR A 158 -1.24 -2.13 2.96
CA THR A 158 -2.70 -1.89 2.98
C THR A 158 -3.21 -1.36 1.65
N GLU A 159 -2.43 -0.54 0.98
CA GLU A 159 -2.81 0.14 -0.26
C GLU A 159 -2.12 -0.39 -1.52
N ILE A 160 -1.39 -1.51 -1.43
CA ILE A 160 -0.66 -2.05 -2.59
C ILE A 160 -1.59 -2.63 -3.66
N TRP A 161 -1.14 -2.53 -4.90
CA TRP A 161 -1.76 -3.17 -6.05
C TRP A 161 -0.71 -3.88 -6.93
N PRO A 162 -0.94 -5.13 -7.35
CA PRO A 162 -2.01 -6.06 -6.92
C PRO A 162 -2.02 -6.29 -5.40
N GLY A 163 -3.18 -6.65 -4.83
CA GLY A 163 -3.37 -6.70 -3.38
C GLY A 163 -2.52 -7.77 -2.65
N PRO A 164 -2.52 -7.78 -1.30
CA PRO A 164 -1.68 -8.67 -0.48
C PRO A 164 -1.83 -10.16 -0.77
N ARG A 165 -3.01 -10.60 -1.26
CA ARG A 165 -3.24 -11.99 -1.67
C ARG A 165 -2.45 -12.37 -2.93
N ALA A 166 -2.27 -11.44 -3.87
CA ALA A 166 -1.47 -11.66 -5.05
C ALA A 166 0.02 -11.72 -4.70
N LEU A 167 0.47 -10.85 -3.79
CA LEU A 167 1.83 -10.88 -3.27
C LEU A 167 2.13 -12.21 -2.56
N ARG A 168 1.22 -12.71 -1.69
CA ARG A 168 1.40 -14.02 -1.04
C ARG A 168 1.58 -15.15 -2.05
N ARG A 169 0.78 -15.16 -3.13
CA ARG A 169 0.91 -16.18 -4.19
C ARG A 169 2.25 -16.09 -4.91
N GLU A 170 2.72 -14.87 -5.17
CA GLU A 170 4.02 -14.68 -5.83
C GLU A 170 5.17 -15.08 -4.92
N LEU A 171 5.13 -14.72 -3.64
CA LEU A 171 6.10 -15.17 -2.64
C LEU A 171 6.14 -16.69 -2.51
N ALA A 172 4.96 -17.34 -2.44
CA ALA A 172 4.87 -18.81 -2.37
C ALA A 172 5.43 -19.53 -3.62
N ARG A 173 5.49 -18.86 -4.77
CA ARG A 173 6.13 -19.42 -5.98
C ARG A 173 7.65 -19.37 -5.93
N ARG A 174 8.21 -18.39 -5.21
CA ARG A 174 9.64 -18.08 -5.23
C ARG A 174 10.39 -18.59 -4.00
N LEU A 175 9.69 -18.67 -2.88
CA LEU A 175 10.23 -19.25 -1.67
C LEU A 175 10.02 -20.77 -1.69
N PRO A 176 11.04 -21.57 -1.36
CA PRO A 176 10.84 -22.99 -1.13
C PRO A 176 9.80 -23.17 0.00
N PRO A 177 9.02 -24.27 -0.02
CA PRO A 177 8.13 -24.57 1.09
C PRO A 177 8.94 -24.58 2.38
N MET A 178 8.64 -23.63 3.29
CA MET A 178 9.24 -23.64 4.61
C MET A 178 8.70 -24.88 5.33
N GLU A 179 9.59 -25.82 5.61
CA GLU A 179 9.29 -26.94 6.49
C GLU A 179 8.93 -26.34 7.87
N THR A 180 7.66 -26.50 8.26
CA THR A 180 7.12 -26.12 9.56
C THR A 180 7.47 -27.15 10.62
#